data_806c73aa94ddc1083171d43552a8b1e7
#
_entry.id   806c73aa94ddc1083171d43552a8b1e7
#
_cell.length_a   1.000
_cell.length_b   1.000
_cell.length_c   1.000
_cell.angle_alpha   90.00
_cell.angle_beta   90.00
_cell.angle_gamma   90.00
#
_symmetry.space_group_name_H-M   'P 1'
#
loop_
_entity.id
_entity.type
_entity.pdbx_description
1 polymer ?
#
loop_
_entity_poly.entity_id
_entity_poly.type
_entity_poly.pdbx_seq_one_letter_code
_entity_poly.pdbx_strand_id
1 'polypeptide(L)'
;MGTVGSSFMYGEVLTSTSVLMDKNIAFLRSLPVGFTIHGTTQVSGRGRSGNIWVNPPGVIAVSTLLKMPISLGKKAPIVFVQYIASLAYIEAVLNYDDSGSHKDIPIKIKWPNDIYIAKPEVLSDSAAQNKNEFGYTKIGGILINTNVFDECYYLIAGCGINISNPAPTTSINLRNLLLNF
;
A
#
# COMPACT_ATOMS: atom_id res chain seq x y z
N MET A 1 -1.49 4.61 -22.91
CA MET A 1 -1.09 4.27 -21.54
C MET A 1 -2.33 3.74 -20.80
N GLY A 2 -2.30 2.55 -20.21
CA GLY A 2 -3.45 2.05 -19.44
C GLY A 2 -3.60 2.84 -18.13
N THR A 3 -4.83 3.20 -17.79
CA THR A 3 -5.14 3.86 -16.52
C THR A 3 -5.11 2.81 -15.40
N VAL A 4 -4.46 3.10 -14.29
CA VAL A 4 -4.46 2.22 -13.11
C VAL A 4 -5.90 1.95 -12.66
N GLY A 5 -6.25 0.68 -12.44
CA GLY A 5 -7.59 0.26 -12.02
C GLY A 5 -8.66 0.21 -13.13
N SER A 6 -8.33 0.53 -14.40
CA SER A 6 -9.27 0.40 -15.51
C SER A 6 -9.68 -1.05 -15.80
N SER A 7 -8.81 -2.00 -15.43
CA SER A 7 -9.09 -3.43 -15.41
C SER A 7 -8.93 -3.90 -13.97
N PHE A 8 -9.98 -4.47 -13.41
CA PHE A 8 -10.08 -4.72 -11.97
C PHE A 8 -10.63 -6.12 -11.69
N MET A 9 -10.07 -6.78 -10.67
CA MET A 9 -10.57 -8.02 -10.12
C MET A 9 -10.81 -7.88 -8.62
N TYR A 10 -11.95 -8.32 -8.15
CA TYR A 10 -12.30 -8.35 -6.73
C TYR A 10 -12.51 -9.79 -6.25
N GLY A 11 -12.08 -10.04 -5.01
CA GLY A 11 -12.38 -11.29 -4.31
C GLY A 11 -12.65 -11.01 -2.83
N GLU A 12 -13.72 -11.60 -2.31
CA GLU A 12 -14.08 -11.45 -0.90
C GLU A 12 -13.02 -12.11 0.01
N VAL A 13 -12.62 -13.32 -0.36
CA VAL A 13 -11.55 -14.07 0.32
C VAL A 13 -10.53 -14.55 -0.69
N LEU A 14 -9.30 -14.14 -0.55
CA LEU A 14 -8.19 -14.50 -1.43
C LEU A 14 -7.02 -15.07 -0.63
N THR A 15 -6.17 -15.85 -1.28
CA THR A 15 -4.90 -16.25 -0.66
C THR A 15 -4.01 -15.03 -0.44
N SER A 16 -3.73 -14.30 -1.50
CA SER A 16 -3.02 -13.01 -1.50
C SER A 16 -3.18 -12.35 -2.86
N THR A 17 -3.48 -11.06 -2.90
CA THR A 17 -3.63 -10.29 -4.14
C THR A 17 -2.35 -10.30 -4.98
N SER A 18 -1.19 -10.17 -4.36
CA SER A 18 0.10 -10.18 -5.07
C SER A 18 0.49 -11.58 -5.55
N VAL A 19 0.24 -12.62 -4.74
CA VAL A 19 0.59 -14.01 -5.08
C VAL A 19 -0.24 -14.54 -6.23
N LEU A 20 -1.50 -14.14 -6.37
CA LEU A 20 -2.35 -14.51 -7.50
C LEU A 20 -1.75 -14.06 -8.83
N MET A 21 -1.16 -12.86 -8.88
CA MET A 21 -0.44 -12.41 -10.08
C MET A 21 0.91 -13.08 -10.23
N ASP A 22 1.69 -13.20 -9.15
CA ASP A 22 3.10 -13.57 -9.17
C ASP A 22 3.34 -15.04 -9.52
N LYS A 23 2.50 -15.94 -9.02
CA LYS A 23 2.68 -17.38 -9.18
C LYS A 23 2.29 -17.94 -10.55
N ASN A 24 1.51 -17.21 -11.34
CA ASN A 24 1.09 -17.66 -12.67
C ASN A 24 1.66 -16.71 -13.74
N ILE A 25 2.80 -17.11 -14.30
CA ILE A 25 3.52 -16.31 -15.29
C ILE A 25 2.68 -16.06 -16.54
N ALA A 26 1.95 -17.06 -17.04
CA ALA A 26 1.09 -16.90 -18.22
C ALA A 26 -0.03 -15.89 -17.96
N PHE A 27 -0.64 -15.96 -16.79
CA PHE A 27 -1.64 -14.99 -16.36
C PHE A 27 -1.03 -13.59 -16.23
N LEU A 28 0.09 -13.44 -15.51
CA LEU A 28 0.77 -12.16 -15.32
C LEU A 28 1.11 -11.48 -16.66
N ARG A 29 1.59 -12.24 -17.64
CA ARG A 29 1.94 -11.72 -18.96
C ARG A 29 0.72 -11.27 -19.79
N SER A 30 -0.43 -11.90 -19.60
CA SER A 30 -1.68 -11.57 -20.30
C SER A 30 -2.37 -10.32 -19.76
N LEU A 31 -2.02 -9.89 -18.53
CA LEU A 31 -2.69 -8.76 -17.89
C LEU A 31 -2.26 -7.42 -18.52
N PRO A 32 -3.20 -6.46 -18.66
CA PRO A 32 -2.86 -5.10 -19.09
C PRO A 32 -2.09 -4.35 -17.97
N VAL A 33 -1.32 -3.33 -18.37
CA VAL A 33 -0.71 -2.40 -17.42
C VAL A 33 -1.81 -1.69 -16.64
N GLY A 34 -1.63 -1.58 -15.32
CA GLY A 34 -2.62 -0.98 -14.42
C GLY A 34 -3.70 -1.95 -13.95
N PHE A 35 -3.64 -3.24 -14.35
CA PHE A 35 -4.55 -4.24 -13.81
C PHE A 35 -4.41 -4.32 -12.29
N THR A 36 -5.54 -4.31 -11.60
CA THR A 36 -5.58 -4.23 -10.14
C THR A 36 -6.42 -5.35 -9.55
N ILE A 37 -5.91 -6.00 -8.49
CA ILE A 37 -6.65 -6.98 -7.69
C ILE A 37 -6.89 -6.39 -6.30
N HIS A 38 -8.12 -6.46 -5.82
CA HIS A 38 -8.49 -6.14 -4.45
C HIS A 38 -9.06 -7.36 -3.74
N GLY A 39 -8.70 -7.53 -2.46
CA GLY A 39 -9.23 -8.57 -1.59
C GLY A 39 -9.72 -8.00 -0.27
N THR A 40 -10.96 -8.32 0.12
CA THR A 40 -11.47 -7.94 1.44
C THR A 40 -10.72 -8.66 2.56
N THR A 41 -10.45 -9.96 2.37
CA THR A 41 -9.68 -10.78 3.31
C THR A 41 -8.58 -11.52 2.57
N GLN A 42 -7.37 -11.51 3.11
CA GLN A 42 -6.28 -12.36 2.65
C GLN A 42 -5.90 -13.38 3.71
N VAL A 43 -5.93 -14.68 3.35
CA VAL A 43 -5.58 -15.76 4.28
C VAL A 43 -4.08 -16.04 4.36
N SER A 44 -3.30 -15.51 3.40
CA SER A 44 -1.85 -15.70 3.33
C SER A 44 -1.17 -14.45 2.75
N GLY A 45 -1.51 -13.28 3.30
CA GLY A 45 -0.89 -12.02 2.90
C GLY A 45 0.62 -12.01 3.17
N ARG A 46 1.39 -11.33 2.34
CA ARG A 46 2.85 -11.29 2.43
C ARG A 46 3.37 -9.88 2.71
N GLY A 47 4.33 -9.83 3.63
CA GLY A 47 5.20 -8.69 3.86
C GLY A 47 6.63 -8.95 3.36
N ARG A 48 7.55 -8.02 3.63
CA ARG A 48 8.97 -8.16 3.28
C ARG A 48 9.65 -9.25 4.13
N SER A 49 10.71 -9.84 3.56
CA SER A 49 11.58 -10.79 4.26
C SER A 49 10.84 -11.99 4.87
N GLY A 50 9.75 -12.45 4.21
CA GLY A 50 8.97 -13.59 4.67
C GLY A 50 7.95 -13.28 5.78
N ASN A 51 7.79 -12.02 6.18
CA ASN A 51 6.78 -11.64 7.15
C ASN A 51 5.37 -11.93 6.62
N ILE A 52 4.48 -12.29 7.52
CA ILE A 52 3.06 -12.47 7.21
C ILE A 52 2.36 -11.12 7.36
N TRP A 53 1.52 -10.77 6.37
CA TRP A 53 0.59 -9.66 6.45
C TRP A 53 -0.80 -10.18 6.77
N VAL A 54 -1.30 -9.87 7.96
CA VAL A 54 -2.65 -10.26 8.37
C VAL A 54 -3.66 -9.24 7.80
N ASN A 55 -4.67 -9.75 7.11
CA ASN A 55 -5.63 -8.91 6.39
C ASN A 55 -7.08 -9.32 6.71
N PRO A 56 -7.60 -8.94 7.88
CA PRO A 56 -9.02 -9.07 8.18
C PRO A 56 -9.86 -8.01 7.44
N PRO A 57 -11.17 -8.10 7.46
CA PRO A 57 -12.06 -7.02 6.99
C PRO A 57 -11.70 -5.69 7.64
N GLY A 58 -11.74 -4.61 6.83
CA GLY A 58 -11.32 -3.26 7.25
C GLY A 58 -9.89 -2.90 6.89
N VAL A 59 -9.11 -3.85 6.35
CA VAL A 59 -7.81 -3.60 5.70
C VAL A 59 -8.04 -3.42 4.21
N ILE A 60 -7.46 -2.40 3.61
CA ILE A 60 -7.36 -2.30 2.15
C ILE A 60 -6.15 -3.11 1.70
N ALA A 61 -6.41 -4.20 0.96
CA ALA A 61 -5.36 -4.99 0.32
C ALA A 61 -5.52 -4.94 -1.19
N VAL A 62 -4.56 -4.32 -1.85
CA VAL A 62 -4.58 -4.10 -3.29
C VAL A 62 -3.23 -4.49 -3.89
N SER A 63 -3.26 -5.08 -5.07
CA SER A 63 -2.05 -5.29 -5.88
C SER A 63 -2.28 -4.79 -7.30
N THR A 64 -1.37 -3.97 -7.80
CA THR A 64 -1.43 -3.37 -9.14
C THR A 64 -0.23 -3.79 -9.98
N LEU A 65 -0.48 -4.16 -11.22
CA LEU A 65 0.57 -4.48 -12.19
C LEU A 65 1.07 -3.21 -12.89
N LEU A 66 2.36 -2.95 -12.74
CA LEU A 66 3.10 -1.95 -13.50
C LEU A 66 4.09 -2.64 -14.42
N LYS A 67 4.38 -2.03 -15.57
CA LYS A 67 5.43 -2.51 -16.48
C LYS A 67 6.42 -1.39 -16.75
N MET A 68 7.71 -1.70 -16.67
CA MET A 68 8.78 -0.73 -16.88
C MET A 68 9.87 -1.34 -17.75
N PRO A 69 10.29 -0.71 -18.86
CA PRO A 69 11.41 -1.16 -19.67
C PRO A 69 12.69 -1.30 -18.84
N ILE A 70 13.49 -2.34 -19.08
CA ILE A 70 14.79 -2.55 -18.39
C ILE A 70 15.73 -1.35 -18.60
N SER A 71 15.69 -0.73 -19.77
CA SER A 71 16.49 0.46 -20.08
C SER A 71 16.22 1.64 -19.12
N LEU A 72 14.97 1.76 -18.64
CA LEU A 72 14.59 2.77 -17.66
C LEU A 72 15.09 2.41 -16.26
N GLY A 73 15.07 1.12 -15.89
CA GLY A 73 15.58 0.63 -14.61
C GLY A 73 17.08 0.87 -14.40
N LYS A 74 17.84 0.99 -15.49
CA LYS A 74 19.26 1.40 -15.44
C LYS A 74 19.45 2.87 -15.04
N LYS A 75 18.43 3.71 -15.29
CA LYS A 75 18.45 5.15 -14.99
C LYS A 75 17.80 5.48 -13.65
N ALA A 76 16.81 4.68 -13.23
CA ALA A 76 16.07 4.89 -11.99
C ALA A 76 15.95 3.55 -11.24
N PRO A 77 16.57 3.40 -10.06
CA PRO A 77 16.48 2.18 -9.26
C PRO A 77 15.04 1.77 -8.95
N ILE A 78 14.74 0.48 -9.12
CA ILE A 78 13.39 -0.08 -8.89
C ILE A 78 12.86 0.20 -7.47
N VAL A 79 13.76 0.35 -6.48
CA VAL A 79 13.38 0.67 -5.10
C VAL A 79 12.57 1.97 -5.00
N PHE A 80 12.76 2.93 -5.92
CA PHE A 80 11.97 4.16 -5.94
C PHE A 80 10.51 3.93 -6.36
N VAL A 81 10.20 2.87 -7.11
CA VAL A 81 8.81 2.53 -7.44
C VAL A 81 7.99 2.28 -6.17
N GLN A 82 8.61 1.60 -5.19
CA GLN A 82 7.99 1.35 -3.89
C GLN A 82 7.72 2.65 -3.11
N TYR A 83 8.64 3.59 -3.16
CA TYR A 83 8.49 4.91 -2.54
C TYR A 83 7.43 5.75 -3.24
N ILE A 84 7.42 5.77 -4.58
CA ILE A 84 6.40 6.47 -5.37
C ILE A 84 5.01 5.88 -5.10
N ALA A 85 4.89 4.55 -5.00
CA ALA A 85 3.64 3.92 -4.63
C ALA A 85 3.17 4.35 -3.23
N SER A 86 4.09 4.47 -2.25
CA SER A 86 3.76 4.95 -0.92
C SER A 86 3.27 6.41 -0.94
N LEU A 87 3.92 7.28 -1.72
CA LEU A 87 3.48 8.66 -1.92
C LEU A 87 2.08 8.73 -2.55
N ALA A 88 1.84 7.94 -3.60
CA ALA A 88 0.54 7.89 -4.28
C ALA A 88 -0.60 7.47 -3.32
N TYR A 89 -0.32 6.54 -2.41
CA TYR A 89 -1.30 6.15 -1.39
C TYR A 89 -1.58 7.26 -0.38
N ILE A 90 -0.56 7.93 0.10
CA ILE A 90 -0.73 9.07 1.02
C ILE A 90 -1.52 10.17 0.33
N GLU A 91 -1.16 10.51 -0.90
CA GLU A 91 -1.86 11.51 -1.70
C GLU A 91 -3.35 11.15 -1.88
N ALA A 92 -3.65 9.87 -2.17
CA ALA A 92 -5.02 9.39 -2.30
C ALA A 92 -5.82 9.52 -0.98
N VAL A 93 -5.20 9.30 0.16
CA VAL A 93 -5.84 9.48 1.47
C VAL A 93 -6.07 10.95 1.78
N LEU A 94 -5.05 11.80 1.59
CA LEU A 94 -5.12 13.22 1.92
C LEU A 94 -6.09 14.00 1.00
N ASN A 95 -6.33 13.50 -0.21
CA ASN A 95 -7.25 14.09 -1.18
C ASN A 95 -8.47 13.18 -1.44
N TYR A 96 -8.91 12.40 -0.45
CA TYR A 96 -10.00 11.44 -0.61
C TYR A 96 -11.33 12.12 -0.94
N ASP A 97 -11.56 13.30 -0.39
CA ASP A 97 -12.75 14.10 -0.68
C ASP A 97 -12.40 15.58 -0.93
N ASP A 98 -13.35 16.28 -1.54
CA ASP A 98 -13.21 17.71 -1.88
C ASP A 98 -13.36 18.63 -0.66
N SER A 99 -13.78 18.12 0.49
CA SER A 99 -13.97 18.91 1.72
C SER A 99 -12.64 19.40 2.31
N GLY A 100 -11.55 18.71 1.96
CA GLY A 100 -10.22 18.96 2.51
C GLY A 100 -10.03 18.48 3.95
N SER A 101 -11.03 17.79 4.52
CA SER A 101 -10.98 17.28 5.91
C SER A 101 -9.87 16.26 6.16
N HIS A 102 -9.34 15.65 5.10
CA HIS A 102 -8.28 14.64 5.17
C HIS A 102 -6.86 15.22 5.05
N LYS A 103 -6.70 16.50 4.70
CA LYS A 103 -5.39 17.11 4.39
C LYS A 103 -4.45 17.16 5.59
N ASP A 104 -5.00 17.24 6.79
CA ASP A 104 -4.23 17.37 8.02
C ASP A 104 -4.00 16.02 8.73
N ILE A 105 -4.39 14.90 8.11
CA ILE A 105 -4.12 13.58 8.68
C ILE A 105 -2.61 13.36 8.77
N PRO A 106 -2.04 13.10 9.97
CA PRO A 106 -0.61 13.07 10.21
C PRO A 106 0.03 11.74 9.77
N ILE A 107 -0.05 11.46 8.47
CA ILE A 107 0.53 10.26 7.84
C ILE A 107 1.97 10.56 7.41
N LYS A 108 2.87 9.59 7.63
CA LYS A 108 4.27 9.67 7.23
C LYS A 108 4.75 8.39 6.59
N ILE A 109 5.74 8.51 5.70
CA ILE A 109 6.46 7.37 5.14
C ILE A 109 7.69 7.11 6.00
N LYS A 110 7.84 5.88 6.48
CA LYS A 110 9.11 5.37 6.95
C LYS A 110 9.77 4.63 5.80
N TRP A 111 10.83 5.25 5.27
CA TRP A 111 11.61 4.67 4.18
C TRP A 111 11.98 3.20 4.45
N PRO A 112 11.92 2.31 3.47
CA PRO A 112 11.54 2.60 2.07
C PRO A 112 10.07 2.37 1.73
N ASN A 113 9.25 1.77 2.60
CA ASN A 113 7.96 1.20 2.18
C ASN A 113 6.86 1.16 3.24
N ASP A 114 7.11 1.66 4.42
CA ASP A 114 6.17 1.58 5.53
C ASP A 114 5.40 2.89 5.69
N ILE A 115 4.11 2.78 5.96
CA ILE A 115 3.20 3.90 6.18
C ILE A 115 2.85 3.94 7.66
N TYR A 116 3.06 5.09 8.27
CA TYR A 116 2.84 5.35 9.70
C TYR A 116 1.86 6.50 9.87
N ILE A 117 1.17 6.51 10.99
CA ILE A 117 0.33 7.64 11.42
C ILE A 117 0.71 8.04 12.85
N ALA A 118 0.64 9.34 13.16
CA ALA A 118 0.88 9.81 14.51
C ALA A 118 -0.19 9.29 15.47
N LYS A 119 0.23 8.91 16.68
CA LYS A 119 -0.70 8.54 17.76
C LYS A 119 -1.35 9.79 18.35
N PRO A 120 -2.59 9.70 18.85
CA PRO A 120 -3.29 10.84 19.43
C PRO A 120 -2.50 11.56 20.55
N GLU A 121 -1.74 10.81 21.34
CA GLU A 121 -0.92 11.37 22.43
C GLU A 121 0.20 12.30 21.92
N VAL A 122 0.66 12.10 20.69
CA VAL A 122 1.69 12.96 20.07
C VAL A 122 1.10 14.23 19.50
N LEU A 123 -0.17 14.21 19.11
CA LEU A 123 -0.86 15.37 18.54
C LEU A 123 -1.17 16.42 19.61
N SER A 124 -1.37 15.99 20.86
CA SER A 124 -1.66 16.88 22.00
C SER A 124 -0.40 17.54 22.61
N ASP A 125 0.80 17.05 22.29
CA ASP A 125 2.06 17.57 22.83
C ASP A 125 2.97 18.07 21.71
N SER A 126 3.06 19.40 21.56
CA SER A 126 3.90 20.06 20.56
C SER A 126 5.41 19.75 20.73
N ALA A 127 5.86 19.36 21.90
CA ALA A 127 7.24 18.94 22.16
C ALA A 127 7.51 17.49 21.74
N ALA A 128 6.46 16.65 21.66
CA ALA A 128 6.56 15.25 21.26
C ALA A 128 6.65 15.06 19.74
N GLN A 129 6.23 16.05 18.95
CA GLN A 129 6.25 15.98 17.48
C GLN A 129 7.66 15.77 16.88
N ASN A 130 8.71 16.12 17.63
CA ASN A 130 10.10 15.99 17.20
C ASN A 130 10.83 14.76 17.74
N LYS A 131 10.20 13.90 18.55
CA LYS A 131 10.89 12.80 19.23
C LYS A 131 10.30 11.45 18.85
N ASN A 132 11.14 10.67 18.10
CA ASN A 132 11.19 9.22 18.03
C ASN A 132 9.98 8.43 17.45
N GLU A 133 10.31 7.25 16.92
CA GLU A 133 9.41 6.20 16.42
C GLU A 133 8.26 5.82 17.38
N PHE A 134 8.42 6.11 18.69
CA PHE A 134 7.41 5.82 19.72
C PHE A 134 6.09 6.59 19.59
N GLY A 135 6.12 7.75 18.91
CA GLY A 135 4.94 8.58 18.69
C GLY A 135 4.13 8.21 17.44
N TYR A 136 4.56 7.23 16.68
CA TYR A 136 3.91 6.80 15.44
C TYR A 136 3.59 5.30 15.50
N THR A 137 2.52 4.90 14.82
CA THR A 137 2.17 3.50 14.65
C THR A 137 2.12 3.14 13.17
N LYS A 138 2.58 1.93 12.82
CA LYS A 138 2.52 1.43 11.45
C LYS A 138 1.09 1.06 11.10
N ILE A 139 0.57 1.67 10.05
CA ILE A 139 -0.76 1.39 9.51
C ILE A 139 -0.73 0.68 8.16
N GLY A 140 0.40 0.67 7.47
CA GLY A 140 0.46 0.06 6.15
C GLY A 140 1.88 -0.21 5.67
N GLY A 141 1.94 -0.85 4.50
CA GLY A 141 3.19 -1.10 3.81
C GLY A 141 3.00 -1.46 2.36
N ILE A 142 4.05 -1.19 1.58
CA ILE A 142 4.11 -1.49 0.16
C ILE A 142 5.16 -2.58 -0.07
N LEU A 143 4.81 -3.58 -0.88
CA LEU A 143 5.72 -4.63 -1.32
C LEU A 143 5.74 -4.67 -2.84
N ILE A 144 6.92 -4.59 -3.46
CA ILE A 144 7.08 -4.74 -4.90
C ILE A 144 7.69 -6.11 -5.20
N ASN A 145 6.93 -6.99 -5.85
CA ASN A 145 7.45 -8.20 -6.48
C ASN A 145 7.84 -7.89 -7.92
N THR A 146 9.00 -8.38 -8.35
CA THR A 146 9.56 -8.07 -9.66
C THR A 146 9.78 -9.34 -10.45
N ASN A 147 9.20 -9.41 -11.64
CA ASN A 147 9.50 -10.42 -12.66
C ASN A 147 10.09 -9.74 -13.89
N VAL A 148 10.87 -10.47 -14.66
CA VAL A 148 11.53 -9.93 -15.87
C VAL A 148 11.16 -10.79 -17.07
N PHE A 149 10.50 -10.19 -18.05
CA PHE A 149 10.13 -10.82 -19.32
C PHE A 149 10.20 -9.77 -20.45
N ASP A 150 10.56 -10.20 -21.65
CA ASP A 150 10.45 -9.40 -22.87
C ASP A 150 11.05 -7.99 -22.72
N GLU A 151 12.27 -7.89 -22.18
CA GLU A 151 12.99 -6.63 -21.92
C GLU A 151 12.24 -5.65 -21.00
N CYS A 152 11.29 -6.16 -20.18
CA CYS A 152 10.50 -5.37 -19.25
C CYS A 152 10.51 -5.96 -17.83
N TYR A 153 10.52 -5.08 -16.84
CA TYR A 153 10.13 -5.39 -15.49
C TYR A 153 8.60 -5.42 -15.36
N TYR A 154 8.07 -6.51 -14.86
CA TYR A 154 6.69 -6.65 -14.42
C TYR A 154 6.68 -6.48 -12.91
N LEU A 155 6.23 -5.33 -12.46
CA LEU A 155 6.27 -4.93 -11.06
C LEU A 155 4.87 -5.08 -10.48
N ILE A 156 4.72 -5.98 -9.52
CA ILE A 156 3.46 -6.18 -8.78
C ILE A 156 3.55 -5.36 -7.51
N ALA A 157 2.90 -4.21 -7.51
CA ALA A 157 2.86 -3.31 -6.36
C ALA A 157 1.73 -3.73 -5.42
N GLY A 158 2.06 -4.52 -4.40
CA GLY A 158 1.16 -4.92 -3.32
C GLY A 158 1.13 -3.86 -2.22
N CYS A 159 -0.06 -3.41 -1.85
CA CYS A 159 -0.30 -2.49 -0.76
C CYS A 159 -1.27 -3.08 0.25
N GLY A 160 -0.91 -3.00 1.53
CA GLY A 160 -1.79 -3.30 2.65
C GLY A 160 -1.87 -2.10 3.59
N ILE A 161 -3.08 -1.60 3.86
CA ILE A 161 -3.29 -0.49 4.79
C ILE A 161 -4.42 -0.83 5.76
N ASN A 162 -4.14 -0.68 7.04
CA ASN A 162 -5.09 -0.83 8.13
C ASN A 162 -5.95 0.45 8.23
N ILE A 163 -7.23 0.35 7.89
CA ILE A 163 -8.17 1.49 7.89
C ILE A 163 -9.14 1.41 9.06
N SER A 164 -9.89 0.32 9.17
CA SER A 164 -10.94 0.17 10.16
C SER A 164 -10.97 -1.20 10.84
N ASN A 165 -9.97 -2.06 10.56
CA ASN A 165 -9.88 -3.38 11.16
C ASN A 165 -9.65 -3.28 12.67
N PRO A 166 -10.39 -4.06 13.50
CA PRO A 166 -10.30 -3.97 14.96
C PRO A 166 -9.05 -4.65 15.53
N ALA A 167 -8.51 -5.66 14.82
CA ALA A 167 -7.38 -6.49 15.25
C ALA A 167 -6.81 -7.28 14.05
N PRO A 168 -5.67 -7.98 14.16
CA PRO A 168 -4.73 -8.04 15.30
C PRO A 168 -3.68 -6.91 15.25
N THR A 169 -3.60 -6.19 14.14
CA THR A 169 -2.67 -5.08 13.94
C THR A 169 -3.33 -3.77 14.32
N THR A 170 -2.56 -2.89 14.94
CA THR A 170 -3.06 -1.57 15.30
C THR A 170 -3.57 -0.87 14.05
N SER A 171 -4.88 -0.69 13.97
CA SER A 171 -5.49 0.22 13.02
C SER A 171 -5.80 1.49 13.76
N ILE A 172 -5.50 2.61 13.15
CA ILE A 172 -6.10 3.85 13.60
C ILE A 172 -7.34 4.00 12.74
N ASN A 173 -8.50 3.87 13.38
CA ASN A 173 -9.73 4.17 12.72
C ASN A 173 -9.67 5.63 12.26
N LEU A 174 -9.41 5.85 10.98
CA LEU A 174 -9.33 7.19 10.40
C LEU A 174 -10.59 8.01 10.73
N ARG A 175 -11.74 7.36 10.86
CA ARG A 175 -12.98 8.00 11.28
C ARG A 175 -12.89 8.59 12.70
N ASN A 176 -12.23 7.91 13.64
CA ASN A 176 -12.06 8.43 15.00
C ASN A 176 -11.04 9.56 15.06
N LEU A 177 -10.06 9.57 14.18
CA LEU A 177 -9.13 10.70 14.00
C LEU A 177 -9.87 11.92 13.43
N LEU A 178 -10.72 11.72 12.43
CA LEU A 178 -11.49 12.79 11.79
C LEU A 178 -12.56 13.41 12.70
N LEU A 179 -13.05 12.68 13.71
CA LEU A 179 -14.06 13.20 14.67
C LEU A 179 -13.43 13.97 15.84
N ASN A 180 -12.11 13.96 16.00
CA ASN A 180 -11.37 14.65 17.06
C ASN A 180 -10.60 15.88 16.57
N PHE A 181 -10.74 16.24 15.29
CA PHE A 181 -10.34 17.50 14.67
C PHE A 181 -11.57 18.33 14.28
#